data_148dd09400683ff34fdcb726676c1b73
#
_entry.id   148dd09400683ff34fdcb726676c1b73
#
_cell.length_a   1.000
_cell.length_b   1.000
_cell.length_c   1.000
_cell.angle_alpha   90.00
_cell.angle_beta   90.00
_cell.angle_gamma   90.00
#
_symmetry.space_group_name_H-M   'P 1'
#
loop_
_entity.id
_entity.type
_entity.pdbx_description
1 polymer ?
#
loop_
_entity_poly.entity_id
_entity_poly.type
_entity_poly.pdbx_seq_one_letter_code
_entity_poly.pdbx_strand_id
1 'polypeptide(L)'
;MQIIRAQVSERLLSKATRLFTGAVDGRIIEILQNARRAGATEVHIINSSGQVTVSDNGRGIEDFAALLDLGRSGWDDRTEYAEDPAGVGVFCLAPREVCIKSGGKQAVIKGKGWTGEPVEVLTAERSCKGTEIVFDDQPWLFETVQKHAVFSGLTVTVDGELCAREPFVSDTASPHPELGCRVEVRERNTLSQWHTQWKRSYYADDVLVNFHGQVVAFTYMPLSEHLQFLVDLTGEPTGIRLMLPARVQLIENDALNELKAAIEREAYLYIQKRGSHKLKFSEYRRAKELGIALPEADPAFQVGLLTGEPVEPVEVTKPKDFPLAQCYRLGKTCMDADDANEANVHLLSALGTFESPFVVVDISPDYDGYTWARLPTVEQVEVKAGKEIQSQYLWCERLVAVESIQISAHTSDGRTFTSVVPMAIREHTRPEGAGTWVATHVLVTPMARDQLSPADIWFHCGGFSEDGDTYDTQLEDFEGQLNRFWAELIGPGEYLRQRLLDCVRDFDLQWKHISIESSGKVWITYEDGTARMLQPPEISAAS
;
A
#
# COMPACT_ATOMS: atom_id res chain seq x y z
N MET A 1 -23.53 30.48 49.50
CA MET A 1 -22.48 29.97 48.64
C MET A 1 -22.66 28.46 48.56
N GLN A 2 -22.94 27.90 47.38
CA GLN A 2 -23.13 26.45 47.22
C GLN A 2 -21.76 25.82 46.91
N ILE A 3 -21.33 24.84 47.74
CA ILE A 3 -20.08 24.10 47.51
C ILE A 3 -20.46 22.81 46.80
N ILE A 4 -19.91 22.60 45.58
CA ILE A 4 -20.04 21.36 44.82
C ILE A 4 -18.77 20.55 44.96
N ARG A 5 -18.87 19.22 45.17
CA ARG A 5 -17.76 18.27 45.19
C ARG A 5 -18.03 17.15 44.20
N ALA A 6 -17.02 16.65 43.53
CA ALA A 6 -17.11 15.46 42.74
C ALA A 6 -17.50 14.27 43.61
N GLN A 7 -18.46 13.47 43.20
CA GLN A 7 -18.92 12.27 43.90
C GLN A 7 -19.16 11.15 42.90
N VAL A 8 -18.85 9.93 43.29
CA VAL A 8 -19.15 8.74 42.49
C VAL A 8 -20.46 8.15 42.97
N SER A 9 -21.44 8.00 42.10
CA SER A 9 -22.73 7.40 42.45
C SER A 9 -22.59 5.88 42.55
N GLU A 10 -23.29 5.25 43.53
CA GLU A 10 -23.41 3.79 43.65
C GLU A 10 -23.96 3.14 42.35
N ARG A 11 -24.70 3.89 41.56
CA ARG A 11 -25.15 3.45 40.22
C ARG A 11 -23.99 3.19 39.26
N LEU A 12 -22.78 3.67 39.54
CA LEU A 12 -21.59 3.36 38.72
C LEU A 12 -21.24 1.88 38.81
N LEU A 13 -21.37 1.26 39.98
CA LEU A 13 -21.11 -0.18 40.14
C LEU A 13 -22.00 -1.02 39.26
N SER A 14 -23.30 -0.68 39.15
CA SER A 14 -24.22 -1.38 38.24
C SER A 14 -23.94 -1.15 36.76
N LYS A 15 -23.26 -0.06 36.41
CA LYS A 15 -22.79 0.23 35.04
C LYS A 15 -21.42 -0.35 34.77
N ALA A 16 -20.58 -0.52 35.79
CA ALA A 16 -19.23 -1.07 35.66
C ALA A 16 -19.26 -2.46 35.01
N THR A 17 -20.23 -3.30 35.37
CA THR A 17 -20.43 -4.62 34.75
C THR A 17 -20.64 -4.57 33.23
N ARG A 18 -21.15 -3.45 32.69
CA ARG A 18 -21.32 -3.26 31.24
C ARG A 18 -20.14 -2.60 30.59
N LEU A 19 -19.38 -1.78 31.31
CA LEU A 19 -18.20 -1.09 30.79
C LEU A 19 -17.04 -2.06 30.57
N PHE A 20 -16.98 -3.12 31.40
CA PHE A 20 -15.82 -4.02 31.43
C PHE A 20 -16.11 -5.45 30.95
N THR A 21 -17.39 -5.83 30.71
CA THR A 21 -17.76 -7.12 30.09
C THR A 21 -17.46 -7.14 28.59
N GLY A 22 -16.21 -6.86 28.23
CA GLY A 22 -15.76 -6.90 26.86
C GLY A 22 -15.74 -8.32 26.26
N ALA A 23 -15.28 -8.40 25.02
CA ALA A 23 -14.99 -9.65 24.34
C ALA A 23 -14.03 -10.54 25.16
N VAL A 24 -13.93 -11.81 24.82
CA VAL A 24 -12.99 -12.77 25.44
C VAL A 24 -11.58 -12.21 25.49
N ASP A 25 -11.13 -11.53 24.43
CA ASP A 25 -9.82 -10.89 24.35
C ASP A 25 -9.52 -9.98 25.55
N GLY A 26 -10.46 -9.11 25.94
CA GLY A 26 -10.27 -8.18 27.06
C GLY A 26 -10.08 -8.91 28.41
N ARG A 27 -10.80 -10.04 28.62
CA ARG A 27 -10.63 -10.87 29.83
C ARG A 27 -9.28 -11.56 29.85
N ILE A 28 -8.85 -12.13 28.72
CA ILE A 28 -7.54 -12.77 28.59
C ILE A 28 -6.45 -11.75 28.90
N ILE A 29 -6.50 -10.57 28.26
CA ILE A 29 -5.51 -9.49 28.47
C ILE A 29 -5.41 -9.14 29.95
N GLU A 30 -6.54 -8.83 30.60
CA GLU A 30 -6.55 -8.39 32.00
C GLU A 30 -6.00 -9.47 32.95
N ILE A 31 -6.37 -10.74 32.74
CA ILE A 31 -5.89 -11.84 33.57
C ILE A 31 -4.38 -12.08 33.36
N LEU A 32 -3.90 -12.08 32.11
CA LEU A 32 -2.47 -12.25 31.82
C LEU A 32 -1.64 -11.08 32.38
N GLN A 33 -2.14 -9.85 32.27
CA GLN A 33 -1.48 -8.68 32.88
C GLN A 33 -1.44 -8.77 34.42
N ASN A 34 -2.52 -9.20 35.05
CA ASN A 34 -2.56 -9.36 36.49
C ASN A 34 -1.60 -10.47 36.97
N ALA A 35 -1.54 -11.60 36.25
CA ALA A 35 -0.55 -12.65 36.55
C ALA A 35 0.88 -12.12 36.40
N ARG A 36 1.19 -11.37 35.35
CA ARG A 36 2.51 -10.77 35.16
C ARG A 36 2.87 -9.78 36.27
N ARG A 37 1.95 -8.87 36.64
CA ARG A 37 2.13 -7.93 37.75
C ARG A 37 2.33 -8.65 39.09
N ALA A 38 1.69 -9.81 39.27
CA ALA A 38 1.91 -10.67 40.43
C ALA A 38 3.26 -11.40 40.41
N GLY A 39 4.10 -11.19 39.39
CA GLY A 39 5.40 -11.85 39.23
C GLY A 39 5.27 -13.32 38.82
N ALA A 40 4.15 -13.73 38.24
CA ALA A 40 4.01 -15.07 37.69
C ALA A 40 4.98 -15.30 36.53
N THR A 41 5.38 -16.53 36.33
CA THR A 41 6.15 -17.02 35.19
C THR A 41 5.35 -17.97 34.34
N GLU A 42 4.29 -18.55 34.91
CA GLU A 42 3.45 -19.56 34.29
C GLU A 42 1.97 -19.27 34.53
N VAL A 43 1.16 -19.49 33.49
CA VAL A 43 -0.31 -19.42 33.55
C VAL A 43 -0.89 -20.65 32.85
N HIS A 44 -1.82 -21.32 33.52
CA HIS A 44 -2.50 -22.49 32.99
C HIS A 44 -3.99 -22.20 32.87
N ILE A 45 -4.53 -22.42 31.66
CA ILE A 45 -5.94 -22.24 31.34
C ILE A 45 -6.53 -23.62 31.02
N ILE A 46 -7.63 -23.97 31.69
CA ILE A 46 -8.33 -25.23 31.53
C ILE A 46 -9.80 -24.95 31.21
N ASN A 47 -10.28 -25.46 30.10
CA ASN A 47 -11.69 -25.42 29.70
C ASN A 47 -12.38 -26.72 30.14
N SER A 48 -13.44 -26.63 30.92
CA SER A 48 -14.17 -27.82 31.40
C SER A 48 -15.66 -27.53 31.58
N SER A 49 -16.52 -28.21 30.85
CA SER A 49 -17.98 -28.25 31.06
C SER A 49 -18.66 -26.89 31.24
N GLY A 50 -18.27 -25.89 30.43
CA GLY A 50 -18.83 -24.54 30.48
C GLY A 50 -18.18 -23.59 31.49
N GLN A 51 -17.08 -24.04 32.10
CA GLN A 51 -16.27 -23.22 33.00
C GLN A 51 -14.84 -23.08 32.46
N VAL A 52 -14.23 -21.96 32.76
CA VAL A 52 -12.82 -21.68 32.51
C VAL A 52 -12.12 -21.55 33.87
N THR A 53 -11.05 -22.32 34.01
CA THR A 53 -10.14 -22.22 35.15
C THR A 53 -8.83 -21.59 34.71
N VAL A 54 -8.40 -20.49 35.32
CA VAL A 54 -7.10 -19.88 35.11
C VAL A 54 -6.31 -19.93 36.41
N SER A 55 -5.11 -20.47 36.35
CA SER A 55 -4.19 -20.50 37.49
C SER A 55 -2.82 -19.92 37.11
N ASP A 56 -2.25 -19.13 38.02
CA ASP A 56 -0.91 -18.58 37.91
C ASP A 56 -0.04 -19.01 39.11
N ASN A 57 1.27 -18.87 38.94
CA ASN A 57 2.26 -19.17 40.01
C ASN A 57 2.84 -17.91 40.69
N GLY A 58 2.17 -16.75 40.58
CA GLY A 58 2.59 -15.47 41.10
C GLY A 58 2.53 -15.40 42.65
N ARG A 59 2.69 -14.19 43.20
CA ARG A 59 2.66 -13.95 44.66
C ARG A 59 1.28 -14.17 45.28
N GLY A 60 0.22 -14.21 44.48
CA GLY A 60 -1.15 -14.34 44.94
C GLY A 60 -1.77 -13.01 45.41
N ILE A 61 -2.96 -13.13 46.04
CA ILE A 61 -3.77 -12.02 46.55
C ILE A 61 -3.67 -11.96 48.06
N GLU A 62 -3.11 -10.87 48.57
CA GLU A 62 -2.99 -10.63 50.03
C GLU A 62 -4.27 -9.99 50.60
N ASP A 63 -4.77 -8.94 49.92
CA ASP A 63 -5.99 -8.21 50.30
C ASP A 63 -7.14 -8.53 49.36
N PHE A 64 -8.03 -9.46 49.79
CA PHE A 64 -9.23 -9.80 49.02
C PHE A 64 -10.25 -8.65 48.93
N ALA A 65 -10.19 -7.64 49.81
CA ALA A 65 -11.08 -6.49 49.72
C ALA A 65 -10.79 -5.66 48.46
N ALA A 66 -9.56 -5.61 47.99
CA ALA A 66 -9.19 -4.91 46.77
C ALA A 66 -9.84 -5.50 45.50
N LEU A 67 -10.29 -6.76 45.52
CA LEU A 67 -10.93 -7.42 44.37
C LEU A 67 -12.24 -6.74 43.93
N LEU A 68 -12.99 -6.19 44.89
CA LEU A 68 -14.31 -5.58 44.64
C LEU A 68 -14.29 -4.06 44.86
N ASP A 69 -13.14 -3.45 45.05
CA ASP A 69 -12.98 -2.00 45.18
C ASP A 69 -12.62 -1.39 43.82
N LEU A 70 -13.65 -0.97 43.09
CA LEU A 70 -13.49 -0.46 41.71
C LEU A 70 -12.71 0.85 41.73
N GLY A 71 -11.62 0.87 40.99
CA GLY A 71 -10.72 2.03 40.87
C GLY A 71 -9.58 2.00 41.89
N ARG A 72 -9.58 1.04 42.83
CA ARG A 72 -8.45 0.77 43.69
C ARG A 72 -7.55 -0.30 43.08
N SER A 73 -6.32 0.03 42.85
CA SER A 73 -5.33 -0.99 42.48
C SER A 73 -4.70 -1.55 43.78
N GLY A 74 -4.58 -2.86 43.87
CA GLY A 74 -3.87 -3.53 44.95
C GLY A 74 -2.36 -3.63 44.68
N TRP A 75 -1.89 -2.92 43.67
CA TRP A 75 -0.48 -2.92 43.28
C TRP A 75 0.33 -1.88 44.05
N ASP A 76 1.65 -2.04 44.07
CA ASP A 76 2.54 -1.04 44.64
C ASP A 76 2.64 0.22 43.80
N ASP A 77 3.07 1.33 44.42
CA ASP A 77 3.14 2.66 43.78
C ASP A 77 3.99 2.65 42.47
N ARG A 78 5.03 1.80 42.40
CA ARG A 78 5.89 1.67 41.23
C ARG A 78 5.11 1.05 40.05
N THR A 79 4.40 -0.04 40.31
CA THR A 79 3.55 -0.72 39.31
C THR A 79 2.41 0.20 38.85
N GLU A 80 1.78 0.94 39.78
CA GLU A 80 0.76 1.92 39.45
C GLU A 80 1.31 3.01 38.54
N TYR A 81 2.47 3.55 38.87
CA TYR A 81 3.07 4.63 38.08
C TYR A 81 3.55 4.15 36.73
N ALA A 82 4.13 2.95 36.62
CA ALA A 82 4.67 2.42 35.36
C ALA A 82 3.59 1.92 34.40
N GLU A 83 2.59 1.22 34.91
CA GLU A 83 1.63 0.48 34.06
C GLU A 83 0.23 1.06 34.03
N ASP A 84 -0.08 2.01 34.92
CA ASP A 84 -1.39 2.65 35.04
C ASP A 84 -2.54 1.62 34.98
N PRO A 85 -2.58 0.66 35.93
CA PRO A 85 -3.61 -0.37 35.94
C PRO A 85 -4.98 0.26 36.07
N ALA A 86 -5.95 -0.21 35.29
CA ALA A 86 -7.28 0.39 35.22
C ALA A 86 -8.06 0.30 36.54
N GLY A 87 -7.55 -0.42 37.56
CA GLY A 87 -8.29 -0.67 38.78
C GLY A 87 -9.59 -1.42 38.57
N VAL A 88 -9.69 -2.15 37.49
CA VAL A 88 -10.88 -2.92 37.08
C VAL A 88 -10.86 -4.31 37.71
N GLY A 89 -9.68 -4.85 37.87
CA GLY A 89 -9.45 -6.15 38.50
C GLY A 89 -10.33 -7.26 37.93
N VAL A 90 -11.00 -7.98 38.82
CA VAL A 90 -11.90 -9.07 38.43
C VAL A 90 -13.24 -8.62 37.85
N PHE A 91 -13.55 -7.33 37.81
CA PHE A 91 -14.81 -6.81 37.20
C PHE A 91 -14.90 -7.12 35.71
N CYS A 92 -13.78 -7.44 35.03
CA CYS A 92 -13.81 -7.93 33.65
C CYS A 92 -14.58 -9.27 33.51
N LEU A 93 -14.75 -10.01 34.61
CA LEU A 93 -15.49 -11.28 34.67
C LEU A 93 -16.97 -11.11 35.03
N ALA A 94 -17.38 -9.94 35.55
CA ALA A 94 -18.77 -9.69 35.89
C ALA A 94 -19.69 -9.79 34.65
N PRO A 95 -20.96 -10.24 34.78
CA PRO A 95 -21.68 -10.64 35.99
C PRO A 95 -21.60 -12.15 36.31
N ARG A 96 -20.58 -12.86 35.85
CA ARG A 96 -20.42 -14.31 36.02
C ARG A 96 -20.30 -14.70 37.50
N GLU A 97 -20.58 -15.96 37.80
CA GLU A 97 -20.15 -16.55 39.08
C GLU A 97 -18.64 -16.85 39.00
N VAL A 98 -17.89 -16.30 39.92
CA VAL A 98 -16.42 -16.37 39.93
C VAL A 98 -15.97 -16.84 41.29
N CYS A 99 -15.23 -17.94 41.34
CA CYS A 99 -14.54 -18.43 42.53
C CYS A 99 -13.04 -18.10 42.40
N ILE A 100 -12.51 -17.35 43.36
CA ILE A 100 -11.10 -16.96 43.44
C ILE A 100 -10.47 -17.60 44.65
N LYS A 101 -9.35 -18.31 44.45
CA LYS A 101 -8.54 -18.92 45.50
C LYS A 101 -7.14 -18.37 45.43
N SER A 102 -6.59 -17.97 46.58
CA SER A 102 -5.21 -17.53 46.73
C SER A 102 -4.74 -17.59 48.18
N GLY A 103 -3.52 -18.03 48.43
CA GLY A 103 -2.91 -18.00 49.77
C GLY A 103 -3.69 -18.73 50.85
N GLY A 104 -4.46 -19.77 50.55
CA GLY A 104 -5.31 -20.50 51.48
C GLY A 104 -6.65 -19.85 51.80
N LYS A 105 -7.03 -18.78 51.10
CA LYS A 105 -8.33 -18.12 51.16
C LYS A 105 -9.09 -18.32 49.87
N GLN A 106 -10.42 -18.24 49.94
CA GLN A 106 -11.30 -18.25 48.77
C GLN A 106 -12.48 -17.28 48.94
N ALA A 107 -12.94 -16.71 47.79
CA ALA A 107 -14.14 -15.92 47.73
C ALA A 107 -14.96 -16.34 46.48
N VAL A 108 -16.29 -16.38 46.64
CA VAL A 108 -17.21 -16.64 45.53
C VAL A 108 -18.04 -15.38 45.28
N ILE A 109 -17.82 -14.76 44.14
CA ILE A 109 -18.50 -13.52 43.72
C ILE A 109 -19.62 -13.88 42.75
N LYS A 110 -20.85 -13.53 43.06
CA LYS A 110 -22.02 -13.79 42.20
C LYS A 110 -23.15 -12.80 42.46
N GLY A 111 -24.02 -12.68 41.48
CA GLY A 111 -25.25 -11.90 41.58
C GLY A 111 -24.99 -10.47 42.05
N LYS A 112 -25.61 -10.09 43.17
CA LYS A 112 -25.47 -8.76 43.74
C LYS A 112 -24.12 -8.49 44.42
N GLY A 113 -23.28 -9.51 44.66
CA GLY A 113 -21.91 -9.31 45.09
C GLY A 113 -21.12 -8.37 44.18
N TRP A 114 -21.45 -8.36 42.88
CA TRP A 114 -20.88 -7.43 41.90
C TRP A 114 -21.38 -5.98 42.04
N THR A 115 -22.44 -5.75 42.79
CA THR A 115 -23.08 -4.45 42.90
C THR A 115 -23.18 -3.92 44.34
N GLY A 116 -22.34 -4.47 45.26
CA GLY A 116 -22.15 -3.94 46.59
C GLY A 116 -22.70 -4.79 47.75
N GLU A 117 -23.30 -5.97 47.50
CA GLU A 117 -23.59 -6.91 48.60
C GLU A 117 -22.27 -7.53 49.11
N PRO A 118 -22.17 -7.71 50.43
CA PRO A 118 -20.96 -8.31 51.04
C PRO A 118 -20.66 -9.71 50.50
N VAL A 119 -19.39 -9.98 50.18
CA VAL A 119 -18.87 -11.27 49.77
C VAL A 119 -18.00 -11.81 50.88
N GLU A 120 -18.27 -13.02 51.35
CA GLU A 120 -17.50 -13.66 52.39
C GLU A 120 -16.19 -14.22 51.83
N VAL A 121 -15.09 -14.02 52.59
CA VAL A 121 -13.80 -14.64 52.32
C VAL A 121 -13.63 -15.80 53.29
N LEU A 122 -13.58 -17.00 52.76
CA LEU A 122 -13.51 -18.25 53.50
C LEU A 122 -12.09 -18.83 53.46
N THR A 123 -11.77 -19.75 54.36
CA THR A 123 -10.57 -20.56 54.25
C THR A 123 -10.74 -21.57 53.13
N ALA A 124 -9.80 -21.64 52.21
CA ALA A 124 -9.83 -22.59 51.10
C ALA A 124 -9.48 -24.01 51.64
N GLU A 125 -10.12 -25.03 51.09
CA GLU A 125 -9.84 -26.45 51.45
C GLU A 125 -8.41 -26.84 51.09
N ARG A 126 -7.84 -26.23 50.03
CA ARG A 126 -6.44 -26.41 49.60
C ARG A 126 -5.81 -25.07 49.35
N SER A 127 -4.58 -24.89 49.89
CA SER A 127 -3.77 -23.73 49.52
C SER A 127 -3.22 -23.91 48.11
N CYS A 128 -3.31 -22.88 47.29
CA CYS A 128 -2.67 -22.81 45.99
C CYS A 128 -1.48 -21.83 46.05
N LYS A 129 -0.45 -22.10 45.27
CA LYS A 129 0.58 -21.11 44.96
C LYS A 129 0.02 -20.17 43.91
N GLY A 130 0.17 -18.85 44.13
CA GLY A 130 -0.40 -17.85 43.21
C GLY A 130 -1.91 -17.70 43.34
N THR A 131 -2.59 -17.57 42.22
CA THR A 131 -4.04 -17.37 42.17
C THR A 131 -4.70 -18.40 41.26
N GLU A 132 -5.84 -18.95 41.69
CA GLU A 132 -6.74 -19.77 40.86
C GLU A 132 -8.10 -19.05 40.75
N ILE A 133 -8.55 -18.85 39.52
CA ILE A 133 -9.84 -18.21 39.21
C ILE A 133 -10.66 -19.20 38.39
N VAL A 134 -11.85 -19.53 38.88
CA VAL A 134 -12.83 -20.41 38.18
C VAL A 134 -14.09 -19.62 37.90
N PHE A 135 -14.57 -19.59 36.67
CA PHE A 135 -15.77 -18.86 36.29
C PHE A 135 -16.50 -19.48 35.10
N ASP A 136 -17.79 -19.23 35.04
CA ASP A 136 -18.61 -19.68 33.91
C ASP A 136 -18.30 -18.84 32.67
N ASP A 137 -17.86 -19.48 31.59
CA ASP A 137 -17.65 -18.86 30.29
C ASP A 137 -17.66 -19.90 29.17
N GLN A 138 -17.73 -19.42 27.94
CA GLN A 138 -17.44 -20.26 26.79
C GLN A 138 -15.94 -20.66 26.81
N PRO A 139 -15.59 -21.81 26.26
CA PRO A 139 -14.19 -22.23 26.18
C PRO A 139 -13.32 -21.16 25.51
N TRP A 140 -12.20 -20.84 26.13
CA TRP A 140 -11.22 -19.95 25.55
C TRP A 140 -10.41 -20.73 24.51
N LEU A 141 -10.56 -20.35 23.25
CA LEU A 141 -9.88 -21.01 22.14
C LEU A 141 -8.38 -20.78 22.21
N PHE A 142 -7.61 -21.81 21.87
CA PHE A 142 -6.15 -21.78 21.89
C PHE A 142 -5.60 -20.58 21.09
N GLU A 143 -6.09 -20.37 19.86
CA GLU A 143 -5.63 -19.28 18.99
C GLU A 143 -5.89 -17.90 19.59
N THR A 144 -7.04 -17.74 20.28
CA THR A 144 -7.37 -16.46 20.93
C THR A 144 -6.43 -16.19 22.11
N VAL A 145 -6.14 -17.21 22.92
CA VAL A 145 -5.19 -17.08 24.03
C VAL A 145 -3.77 -16.86 23.49
N GLN A 146 -3.36 -17.67 22.52
CA GLN A 146 -2.05 -17.59 21.86
C GLN A 146 -1.74 -16.17 21.37
N LYS A 147 -2.70 -15.51 20.76
CA LYS A 147 -2.57 -14.14 20.27
C LYS A 147 -2.12 -13.17 21.37
N HIS A 148 -2.64 -13.30 22.58
CA HIS A 148 -2.34 -12.42 23.71
C HIS A 148 -1.18 -12.91 24.56
N ALA A 149 -0.88 -14.22 24.52
CA ALA A 149 0.17 -14.84 25.29
C ALA A 149 1.57 -14.64 24.71
N VAL A 150 1.70 -14.60 23.39
CA VAL A 150 2.98 -14.67 22.67
C VAL A 150 4.01 -13.64 23.15
N PHE A 151 3.58 -12.41 23.41
CA PHE A 151 4.43 -11.30 23.84
C PHE A 151 4.26 -10.92 25.32
N SER A 152 3.49 -11.71 26.09
CA SER A 152 3.22 -11.42 27.51
C SER A 152 4.44 -11.61 28.41
N GLY A 153 5.44 -12.33 27.95
CA GLY A 153 6.57 -12.76 28.77
C GLY A 153 6.29 -13.98 29.67
N LEU A 154 5.04 -14.49 29.66
CA LEU A 154 4.60 -15.64 30.46
C LEU A 154 4.69 -16.95 29.66
N THR A 155 4.86 -18.07 30.35
CA THR A 155 4.63 -19.40 29.79
C THR A 155 3.15 -19.73 29.98
N VAL A 156 2.39 -19.79 28.90
CA VAL A 156 0.92 -20.00 28.95
C VAL A 156 0.56 -21.33 28.33
N THR A 157 -0.32 -22.09 28.98
CA THR A 157 -0.90 -23.31 28.43
C THR A 157 -2.42 -23.23 28.39
N VAL A 158 -3.03 -23.83 27.37
CA VAL A 158 -4.49 -24.00 27.24
C VAL A 158 -4.77 -25.48 27.10
N ASP A 159 -5.52 -26.06 28.03
CA ASP A 159 -5.84 -27.49 28.06
C ASP A 159 -4.61 -28.42 27.95
N GLY A 160 -3.48 -27.93 28.48
CA GLY A 160 -2.19 -28.61 28.44
C GLY A 160 -1.33 -28.33 27.21
N GLU A 161 -1.86 -27.66 26.19
CA GLU A 161 -1.10 -27.25 25.01
C GLU A 161 -0.36 -25.93 25.27
N LEU A 162 0.93 -25.88 24.92
CA LEU A 162 1.81 -24.74 25.19
C LEU A 162 1.66 -23.67 24.10
N CYS A 163 1.35 -22.44 24.52
CA CYS A 163 1.36 -21.27 23.64
C CYS A 163 2.78 -20.89 23.22
N ALA A 164 2.95 -20.41 21.99
CA ALA A 164 4.21 -19.85 21.53
C ALA A 164 4.58 -18.61 22.35
N ARG A 165 5.87 -18.42 22.54
CA ARG A 165 6.43 -17.26 23.24
C ARG A 165 7.59 -16.70 22.43
N GLU A 166 7.52 -15.42 22.11
CA GLU A 166 8.57 -14.70 21.37
C GLU A 166 8.90 -13.36 22.04
N PRO A 167 10.13 -12.86 21.92
CA PRO A 167 10.43 -11.49 22.29
C PRO A 167 9.74 -10.54 21.32
N PHE A 168 9.19 -9.44 21.81
CA PHE A 168 8.50 -8.45 20.97
C PHE A 168 9.48 -7.68 20.07
N VAL A 169 10.64 -7.35 20.58
CA VAL A 169 11.75 -6.75 19.83
C VAL A 169 13.00 -7.61 19.97
N SER A 170 13.92 -7.48 19.03
CA SER A 170 15.20 -8.20 19.10
C SER A 170 16.16 -7.59 20.12
N ASP A 171 17.26 -8.29 20.40
CA ASP A 171 18.31 -7.79 21.29
C ASP A 171 19.01 -6.54 20.76
N THR A 172 18.88 -6.30 19.44
CA THR A 172 19.48 -5.14 18.75
C THR A 172 18.60 -3.89 18.76
N ALA A 173 17.40 -3.96 19.34
CA ALA A 173 16.50 -2.80 19.45
C ALA A 173 17.16 -1.68 20.26
N SER A 174 17.03 -0.45 19.79
CA SER A 174 17.61 0.74 20.41
C SER A 174 16.94 1.05 21.74
N PRO A 175 17.70 1.17 22.85
CA PRO A 175 17.14 1.55 24.14
C PRO A 175 16.90 3.05 24.23
N HIS A 176 15.73 3.43 24.76
CA HIS A 176 15.33 4.80 25.10
C HIS A 176 14.95 4.85 26.59
N PRO A 177 15.95 4.93 27.50
CA PRO A 177 15.71 4.87 28.96
C PRO A 177 14.80 5.99 29.45
N GLU A 178 14.88 7.19 28.85
CA GLU A 178 14.06 8.35 29.18
C GLU A 178 12.56 8.11 28.88
N LEU A 179 12.26 7.24 27.93
CA LEU A 179 10.91 6.81 27.58
C LEU A 179 10.55 5.44 28.15
N GLY A 180 11.48 4.77 28.86
CA GLY A 180 11.30 3.43 29.40
C GLY A 180 10.98 2.39 28.34
N CYS A 181 11.50 2.54 27.13
CA CYS A 181 11.19 1.64 26.02
C CYS A 181 12.42 1.25 25.20
N ARG A 182 12.22 0.26 24.34
CA ARG A 182 13.13 -0.10 23.25
C ARG A 182 12.40 0.05 21.93
N VAL A 183 13.05 0.64 20.95
CA VAL A 183 12.51 0.85 19.59
C VAL A 183 13.28 0.01 18.59
N GLU A 184 12.57 -0.70 17.76
CA GLU A 184 13.15 -1.45 16.65
C GLU A 184 12.51 -1.05 15.34
N VAL A 185 13.34 -0.84 14.33
CA VAL A 185 12.92 -0.54 12.95
C VAL A 185 13.25 -1.74 12.08
N ARG A 186 12.29 -2.18 11.29
CA ARG A 186 12.42 -3.34 10.39
C ARG A 186 11.86 -3.03 9.01
N GLU A 187 12.31 -3.81 8.02
CA GLU A 187 11.59 -3.91 6.76
C GLU A 187 10.24 -4.62 6.99
N ARG A 188 9.19 -4.17 6.30
CA ARG A 188 7.82 -4.68 6.49
C ARG A 188 7.69 -6.19 6.29
N ASN A 189 8.44 -6.76 5.36
CA ASN A 189 8.43 -8.18 5.03
C ASN A 189 9.20 -9.08 6.02
N THR A 190 9.87 -8.48 7.02
CA THR A 190 10.65 -9.23 8.03
C THR A 190 9.90 -9.43 9.35
N LEU A 191 8.64 -8.99 9.44
CA LEU A 191 7.80 -9.22 10.60
C LEU A 191 7.43 -10.69 10.75
N SER A 192 7.43 -11.19 12.01
CA SER A 192 6.88 -12.51 12.28
C SER A 192 5.36 -12.53 12.09
N GLN A 193 4.80 -13.72 11.88
CA GLN A 193 3.35 -13.89 11.80
C GLN A 193 2.61 -13.31 13.03
N TRP A 194 3.26 -13.35 14.18
CA TRP A 194 2.69 -12.87 15.46
C TRP A 194 2.59 -11.34 15.53
N HIS A 195 3.50 -10.61 14.86
CA HIS A 195 3.38 -9.16 14.73
C HIS A 195 2.31 -8.78 13.72
N THR A 196 2.25 -9.49 12.59
CA THR A 196 1.33 -9.14 11.50
C THR A 196 -0.14 -9.23 11.90
N GLN A 197 -0.51 -10.11 12.83
CA GLN A 197 -1.88 -10.23 13.33
C GLN A 197 -2.41 -8.98 14.05
N TRP A 198 -1.53 -8.07 14.49
CA TRP A 198 -1.90 -6.84 15.19
C TRP A 198 -2.05 -5.64 14.26
N LYS A 199 -1.68 -5.77 13.01
CA LYS A 199 -1.87 -4.71 12.01
C LYS A 199 -3.34 -4.58 11.67
N ARG A 200 -3.82 -3.34 11.59
CA ARG A 200 -5.22 -3.03 11.20
C ARG A 200 -5.51 -3.39 9.76
N SER A 201 -4.50 -3.27 8.89
CA SER A 201 -4.54 -3.62 7.48
C SER A 201 -3.14 -3.99 7.01
N TYR A 202 -3.06 -4.81 5.96
CA TYR A 202 -1.78 -5.13 5.33
C TYR A 202 -1.03 -3.86 4.85
N TYR A 203 -1.78 -2.83 4.45
CA TYR A 203 -1.24 -1.57 3.95
C TYR A 203 -1.10 -0.48 5.03
N ALA A 204 -1.54 -0.73 6.26
CA ALA A 204 -1.46 0.28 7.31
C ALA A 204 -0.02 0.44 7.81
N ASP A 205 0.42 1.68 7.93
CA ASP A 205 1.69 2.05 8.56
C ASP A 205 1.46 2.22 10.06
N ASP A 206 1.25 1.07 10.72
CA ASP A 206 1.01 1.02 12.16
C ASP A 206 2.32 0.82 12.91
N VAL A 207 2.52 1.64 13.94
CA VAL A 207 3.49 1.36 14.99
C VAL A 207 2.87 0.35 15.95
N LEU A 208 3.55 -0.75 16.21
CA LEU A 208 3.13 -1.73 17.18
C LEU A 208 3.84 -1.49 18.52
N VAL A 209 3.07 -1.39 19.57
CA VAL A 209 3.58 -1.14 20.93
C VAL A 209 3.20 -2.30 21.85
N ASN A 210 4.17 -2.95 22.42
CA ASN A 210 3.97 -3.90 23.51
C ASN A 210 3.90 -3.12 24.83
N PHE A 211 2.67 -2.86 25.29
CA PHE A 211 2.41 -2.20 26.55
C PHE A 211 2.33 -3.25 27.66
N HIS A 212 3.49 -3.62 28.20
CA HIS A 212 3.57 -4.59 29.31
C HIS A 212 2.81 -5.90 29.04
N GLY A 213 3.02 -6.49 27.87
CA GLY A 213 2.36 -7.75 27.46
C GLY A 213 1.07 -7.58 26.67
N GLN A 214 0.55 -6.37 26.58
CA GLN A 214 -0.58 -6.04 25.71
C GLN A 214 -0.10 -5.31 24.46
N VAL A 215 -0.37 -5.86 23.27
CA VAL A 215 -0.02 -5.17 22.02
C VAL A 215 -1.13 -4.22 21.63
N VAL A 216 -0.75 -2.98 21.36
CA VAL A 216 -1.61 -1.93 20.78
C VAL A 216 -0.96 -1.38 19.53
N ALA A 217 -1.78 -0.84 18.62
CA ALA A 217 -1.30 -0.25 17.38
C ALA A 217 -1.81 1.17 17.21
N PHE A 218 -0.97 2.07 16.69
CA PHE A 218 -1.39 3.39 16.25
C PHE A 218 -0.75 3.73 14.91
N THR A 219 -1.44 4.53 14.10
CA THR A 219 -0.95 4.91 12.78
C THR A 219 0.02 6.07 12.93
N TYR A 220 1.26 5.85 12.49
CA TYR A 220 2.29 6.89 12.42
C TYR A 220 3.31 6.52 11.34
N MET A 221 3.50 7.41 10.39
CA MET A 221 4.42 7.26 9.28
C MET A 221 5.37 8.47 9.27
N PRO A 222 6.55 8.35 9.90
CA PRO A 222 7.52 9.44 9.94
C PRO A 222 8.20 9.72 8.60
N LEU A 223 8.24 8.73 7.69
CA LEU A 223 8.95 8.77 6.42
C LEU A 223 8.08 8.20 5.30
N SER A 224 8.37 8.60 4.07
CA SER A 224 7.73 8.06 2.86
C SER A 224 8.12 6.59 2.57
N GLU A 225 9.20 6.10 3.13
CA GLU A 225 9.57 4.69 3.03
C GLU A 225 8.76 3.82 3.99
N HIS A 226 8.27 2.71 3.48
CA HIS A 226 7.42 1.77 4.23
C HIS A 226 8.23 0.90 5.19
N LEU A 227 8.60 1.48 6.32
CA LEU A 227 9.24 0.77 7.43
C LEU A 227 8.21 0.30 8.45
N GLN A 228 8.59 -0.66 9.27
CA GLN A 228 7.80 -1.14 10.39
C GLN A 228 8.48 -0.78 11.72
N PHE A 229 7.70 -0.29 12.65
CA PHE A 229 8.17 0.16 13.96
C PHE A 229 7.59 -0.71 15.06
N LEU A 230 8.47 -1.24 15.92
CA LEU A 230 8.12 -2.02 17.10
C LEU A 230 8.64 -1.28 18.33
N VAL A 231 7.78 -1.06 19.30
CA VAL A 231 8.11 -0.39 20.56
C VAL A 231 7.80 -1.33 21.73
N ASP A 232 8.79 -1.66 22.52
CA ASP A 232 8.63 -2.52 23.71
C ASP A 232 8.84 -1.71 24.99
N LEU A 233 7.78 -1.56 25.78
CA LEU A 233 7.86 -0.86 27.06
C LEU A 233 8.41 -1.79 28.14
N THR A 234 9.53 -1.42 28.73
CA THR A 234 10.36 -2.28 29.59
C THR A 234 10.11 -2.10 31.10
N GLY A 235 9.11 -1.31 31.46
CA GLY A 235 8.65 -1.22 32.86
C GLY A 235 9.11 -0.01 33.66
N GLU A 236 9.95 0.87 33.09
CA GLU A 236 10.21 2.17 33.72
C GLU A 236 9.08 3.16 33.42
N PRO A 237 8.83 4.15 34.28
CA PRO A 237 7.74 5.09 34.09
C PRO A 237 7.95 5.95 32.86
N THR A 238 7.08 5.75 31.89
CA THR A 238 7.22 6.34 30.55
C THR A 238 6.35 7.58 30.32
N GLY A 239 5.34 7.80 31.16
CA GLY A 239 4.27 8.77 30.83
C GLY A 239 3.38 8.34 29.67
N ILE A 240 3.72 7.27 28.95
CA ILE A 240 2.88 6.67 27.91
C ILE A 240 1.73 5.95 28.62
N ARG A 241 0.49 6.24 28.22
CA ARG A 241 -0.72 5.74 28.87
C ARG A 241 -1.71 5.20 27.85
N LEU A 242 -2.49 4.21 28.28
CA LEU A 242 -3.62 3.70 27.50
C LEU A 242 -4.92 4.40 27.91
N MET A 243 -5.78 4.66 26.94
CA MET A 243 -7.08 5.26 27.18
C MET A 243 -7.99 4.26 27.92
N LEU A 244 -8.46 4.66 29.09
CA LEU A 244 -9.41 3.87 29.87
C LEU A 244 -10.86 4.03 29.34
N PRO A 245 -11.73 3.05 29.50
CA PRO A 245 -11.50 1.75 30.13
C PRO A 245 -11.00 0.66 29.17
N ALA A 246 -11.13 0.88 27.84
CA ALA A 246 -10.90 -0.16 26.83
C ALA A 246 -9.41 -0.54 26.65
N ARG A 247 -8.49 0.35 26.96
CA ARG A 247 -7.04 0.17 26.89
C ARG A 247 -6.52 -0.31 25.52
N VAL A 248 -7.20 0.10 24.44
CA VAL A 248 -6.85 -0.28 23.06
C VAL A 248 -6.19 0.85 22.28
N GLN A 249 -6.08 2.04 22.86
CA GLN A 249 -5.50 3.23 22.26
C GLN A 249 -4.57 3.94 23.23
N LEU A 250 -3.52 4.56 22.70
CA LEU A 250 -2.64 5.44 23.44
C LEU A 250 -3.29 6.81 23.64
N ILE A 251 -3.01 7.45 24.78
CA ILE A 251 -3.43 8.83 25.04
C ILE A 251 -2.45 9.77 24.34
N GLU A 252 -3.00 10.74 23.59
CA GLU A 252 -2.20 11.81 23.01
C GLU A 252 -1.71 12.76 24.12
N ASN A 253 -0.39 12.74 24.37
CA ASN A 253 0.29 13.56 25.38
C ASN A 253 1.75 13.80 24.95
N ASP A 254 2.48 14.56 25.77
CA ASP A 254 3.88 14.89 25.49
C ASP A 254 4.77 13.63 25.38
N ALA A 255 4.56 12.63 26.22
CA ALA A 255 5.33 11.39 26.18
C ALA A 255 5.12 10.61 24.85
N LEU A 256 3.90 10.61 24.30
CA LEU A 256 3.64 10.02 22.99
C LEU A 256 4.31 10.83 21.87
N ASN A 257 4.35 12.15 21.99
CA ASN A 257 5.06 13.01 21.02
C ASN A 257 6.57 12.79 21.07
N GLU A 258 7.14 12.63 22.25
CA GLU A 258 8.55 12.25 22.44
C GLU A 258 8.84 10.86 21.84
N LEU A 259 7.93 9.88 22.03
CA LEU A 259 8.05 8.56 21.41
C LEU A 259 8.01 8.67 19.87
N LYS A 260 7.08 9.45 19.31
CA LYS A 260 7.03 9.70 17.86
C LYS A 260 8.34 10.29 17.34
N ALA A 261 8.93 11.24 18.06
CA ALA A 261 10.24 11.81 17.71
C ALA A 261 11.40 10.80 17.81
N ALA A 262 11.37 9.91 18.82
CA ALA A 262 12.34 8.82 18.94
C ALA A 262 12.21 7.84 17.76
N ILE A 263 10.99 7.46 17.39
CA ILE A 263 10.73 6.58 16.23
C ILE A 263 11.23 7.23 14.93
N GLU A 264 10.96 8.53 14.72
CA GLU A 264 11.47 9.27 13.56
C GLU A 264 13.00 9.21 13.50
N ARG A 265 13.66 9.43 14.63
CA ARG A 265 15.12 9.38 14.72
C ARG A 265 15.67 7.99 14.42
N GLU A 266 15.07 6.94 15.00
CA GLU A 266 15.49 5.56 14.75
C GLU A 266 15.27 5.14 13.29
N ALA A 267 14.21 5.63 12.65
CA ALA A 267 14.00 5.42 11.22
C ALA A 267 15.16 5.96 10.38
N TYR A 268 15.62 7.20 10.65
CA TYR A 268 16.77 7.77 9.95
C TYR A 268 18.08 7.04 10.25
N LEU A 269 18.31 6.62 11.49
CA LEU A 269 19.48 5.82 11.85
C LEU A 269 19.49 4.44 11.17
N TYR A 270 18.31 3.83 11.04
CA TYR A 270 18.16 2.59 10.30
C TYR A 270 18.53 2.77 8.82
N ILE A 271 18.03 3.84 8.18
CA ILE A 271 18.35 4.19 6.80
C ILE A 271 19.85 4.49 6.64
N GLN A 272 20.44 5.23 7.59
CA GLN A 272 21.88 5.51 7.59
C GLN A 272 22.70 4.21 7.59
N LYS A 273 22.31 3.25 8.43
CA LYS A 273 22.97 1.94 8.51
C LYS A 273 22.79 1.10 7.23
N ARG A 274 21.60 1.18 6.61
CA ARG A 274 21.29 0.51 5.33
C ARG A 274 22.13 1.08 4.19
N GLY A 275 22.40 2.39 4.20
CA GLY A 275 23.30 3.08 3.25
C GLY A 275 22.66 3.43 1.91
N SER A 276 21.42 3.02 1.62
CA SER A 276 20.65 3.42 0.44
C SER A 276 19.21 3.76 0.82
N HIS A 277 18.59 4.69 0.11
CA HIS A 277 17.24 5.11 0.39
C HIS A 277 16.57 5.81 -0.80
N LYS A 278 15.24 5.95 -0.73
CA LYS A 278 14.41 6.68 -1.68
C LYS A 278 13.61 7.81 -0.99
N LEU A 279 14.13 8.39 0.08
CA LEU A 279 13.47 9.46 0.82
C LEU A 279 13.22 10.68 -0.07
N LYS A 280 12.13 11.37 0.19
CA LYS A 280 11.88 12.70 -0.36
C LYS A 280 12.97 13.67 0.06
N PHE A 281 13.25 14.69 -0.74
CA PHE A 281 14.30 15.67 -0.40
C PHE A 281 14.02 16.43 0.91
N SER A 282 12.76 16.68 1.23
CA SER A 282 12.35 17.27 2.52
C SER A 282 12.74 16.39 3.71
N GLU A 283 12.55 15.08 3.61
CA GLU A 283 12.92 14.11 4.64
C GLU A 283 14.45 13.99 4.77
N TYR A 284 15.16 13.99 3.66
CA TYR A 284 16.63 14.03 3.65
C TYR A 284 17.17 15.26 4.38
N ARG A 285 16.56 16.45 4.15
CA ARG A 285 16.92 17.66 4.90
C ARG A 285 16.60 17.51 6.39
N ARG A 286 15.46 16.91 6.71
CA ARG A 286 15.05 16.67 8.10
C ARG A 286 16.05 15.77 8.84
N ALA A 287 16.57 14.72 8.21
CA ALA A 287 17.63 13.90 8.78
C ALA A 287 18.87 14.74 9.13
N LYS A 288 19.26 15.66 8.24
CA LYS A 288 20.39 16.56 8.47
C LYS A 288 20.16 17.51 9.64
N GLU A 289 18.92 18.03 9.80
CA GLU A 289 18.52 18.84 10.95
C GLU A 289 18.63 18.08 12.27
N LEU A 290 18.33 16.79 12.26
CA LEU A 290 18.48 15.88 13.40
C LEU A 290 19.94 15.43 13.63
N GLY A 291 20.90 15.94 12.84
CA GLY A 291 22.32 15.60 12.93
C GLY A 291 22.68 14.23 12.36
N ILE A 292 21.80 13.64 11.54
CA ILE A 292 22.01 12.34 10.91
C ILE A 292 22.44 12.57 9.45
N ALA A 293 23.67 12.17 9.12
CA ALA A 293 24.21 12.29 7.77
C ALA A 293 23.77 11.06 6.95
N LEU A 294 23.00 11.29 5.88
CA LEU A 294 22.63 10.28 4.91
C LEU A 294 23.38 10.51 3.59
N PRO A 295 23.63 9.47 2.78
CA PRO A 295 23.99 9.65 1.38
C PRO A 295 22.82 10.34 0.64
N GLU A 296 23.01 10.76 -0.60
CA GLU A 296 21.87 11.13 -1.44
C GLU A 296 21.00 9.91 -1.73
N ALA A 297 19.70 10.15 -1.92
CA ALA A 297 18.78 9.09 -2.32
C ALA A 297 19.21 8.44 -3.64
N ASP A 298 18.93 7.17 -3.78
CA ASP A 298 19.08 6.49 -5.06
C ASP A 298 18.18 7.16 -6.10
N PRO A 299 18.65 7.38 -7.34
CA PRO A 299 17.84 7.99 -8.39
C PRO A 299 16.54 7.23 -8.59
N ALA A 300 15.42 7.95 -8.48
CA ALA A 300 14.07 7.45 -8.69
C ALA A 300 13.38 8.33 -9.74
N PHE A 301 13.17 7.79 -10.94
CA PHE A 301 12.49 8.47 -12.02
C PHE A 301 11.71 7.47 -12.88
N GLN A 302 10.71 7.97 -13.57
CA GLN A 302 9.98 7.22 -14.57
C GLN A 302 10.57 7.57 -15.94
N VAL A 303 10.71 6.58 -16.81
CA VAL A 303 11.01 6.88 -18.22
C VAL A 303 9.75 7.47 -18.79
N GLY A 304 9.84 8.70 -19.31
CA GLY A 304 8.72 9.45 -19.80
C GLY A 304 8.10 8.78 -21.01
N LEU A 305 7.13 7.96 -20.76
CA LEU A 305 6.19 7.45 -21.75
C LEU A 305 4.89 8.19 -21.53
N LEU A 306 4.77 9.29 -22.18
CA LEU A 306 3.50 9.99 -22.28
C LEU A 306 2.78 9.44 -23.52
N THR A 307 2.48 8.15 -23.49
CA THR A 307 1.39 7.61 -24.28
C THR A 307 0.14 7.81 -23.45
N GLY A 308 -0.93 8.37 -24.01
CA GLY A 308 -2.16 8.69 -23.30
C GLY A 308 -2.93 7.51 -22.71
N GLU A 309 -2.42 6.30 -22.80
CA GLU A 309 -2.80 5.19 -21.96
C GLU A 309 -2.01 5.28 -20.63
N PRO A 310 -2.63 5.01 -19.46
CA PRO A 310 -1.90 4.81 -18.23
C PRO A 310 -1.08 3.52 -18.37
N VAL A 311 0.05 3.62 -19.05
CA VAL A 311 1.08 2.59 -18.92
C VAL A 311 1.49 2.61 -17.47
N GLU A 312 1.34 1.49 -16.77
CA GLU A 312 1.85 1.36 -15.42
C GLU A 312 3.28 1.91 -15.42
N PRO A 313 3.60 2.86 -14.52
CA PRO A 313 4.90 3.46 -14.52
C PRO A 313 5.93 2.34 -14.43
N VAL A 314 6.74 2.19 -15.44
CA VAL A 314 7.90 1.30 -15.37
C VAL A 314 8.81 1.94 -14.34
N GLU A 315 8.69 1.48 -13.10
CA GLU A 315 9.65 1.84 -12.06
C GLU A 315 11.02 1.37 -12.54
N VAL A 316 11.79 2.29 -13.10
CA VAL A 316 13.18 2.03 -13.42
C VAL A 316 13.94 1.95 -12.09
N THR A 317 13.84 0.80 -11.47
CA THR A 317 14.46 0.50 -10.18
C THR A 317 15.97 0.30 -10.26
N LYS A 318 16.55 0.38 -11.48
CA LYS A 318 18.00 0.15 -11.69
C LYS A 318 18.62 1.25 -12.54
N PRO A 319 19.40 2.17 -11.95
CA PRO A 319 20.16 3.20 -12.67
C PRO A 319 21.12 2.64 -13.75
N LYS A 320 21.36 1.33 -13.76
CA LYS A 320 22.26 0.69 -14.74
C LYS A 320 21.73 0.69 -16.18
N ASP A 321 20.40 0.74 -16.32
CA ASP A 321 19.77 0.65 -17.65
C ASP A 321 19.71 2.02 -18.35
N PHE A 322 19.72 3.12 -17.59
CA PHE A 322 19.68 4.49 -18.13
C PHE A 322 20.66 5.40 -17.39
N PRO A 323 21.90 5.54 -17.88
CA PRO A 323 22.88 6.45 -17.30
C PRO A 323 22.33 7.89 -17.23
N LEU A 324 22.45 8.54 -16.09
CA LEU A 324 21.96 9.92 -15.88
C LEU A 324 22.48 10.91 -16.95
N ALA A 325 23.67 10.66 -17.51
CA ALA A 325 24.23 11.49 -18.58
C ALA A 325 23.43 11.45 -19.91
N GLN A 326 22.48 10.52 -20.01
CA GLN A 326 21.61 10.34 -21.18
C GLN A 326 20.17 10.77 -20.88
N CYS A 327 19.88 11.15 -19.61
CA CYS A 327 18.55 11.50 -19.15
C CYS A 327 18.31 13.00 -19.21
N TYR A 328 17.11 13.38 -19.63
CA TYR A 328 16.65 14.76 -19.76
C TYR A 328 15.25 14.88 -19.14
N ARG A 329 14.94 16.01 -18.53
CA ARG A 329 13.57 16.35 -18.09
C ARG A 329 12.86 17.16 -19.16
N LEU A 330 11.54 17.20 -19.13
CA LEU A 330 10.78 18.16 -19.92
C LEU A 330 10.95 19.55 -19.34
N GLY A 331 11.28 20.54 -20.18
CA GLY A 331 11.28 21.94 -19.82
C GLY A 331 9.85 22.47 -19.67
N LYS A 332 9.70 23.58 -18.95
CA LYS A 332 8.38 24.21 -18.70
C LYS A 332 7.64 24.56 -19.99
N THR A 333 8.35 24.97 -21.03
CA THR A 333 7.80 25.26 -22.36
C THR A 333 7.17 24.04 -23.04
N CYS A 334 7.55 22.84 -22.61
CA CYS A 334 6.99 21.58 -23.08
C CYS A 334 5.93 21.01 -22.13
N MET A 335 5.68 21.63 -21.00
CA MET A 335 4.76 21.16 -19.95
C MET A 335 3.62 22.12 -19.65
N ASP A 336 3.64 23.36 -20.16
CA ASP A 336 2.58 24.33 -19.88
C ASP A 336 1.29 23.92 -20.58
N ALA A 337 0.37 23.52 -19.74
CA ALA A 337 -0.88 22.88 -20.04
C ALA A 337 -1.99 23.90 -20.31
N ASP A 338 -2.07 24.36 -21.53
CA ASP A 338 -3.38 24.50 -22.16
C ASP A 338 -3.44 23.43 -23.25
N ASP A 339 -4.60 23.03 -23.73
CA ASP A 339 -4.84 21.92 -24.67
C ASP A 339 -3.88 21.87 -25.90
N ALA A 340 -3.13 22.95 -26.12
CA ALA A 340 -2.06 23.10 -27.10
C ALA A 340 -0.79 22.29 -26.84
N ASN A 341 -0.55 21.88 -25.60
CA ASN A 341 0.72 21.22 -25.22
C ASN A 341 0.61 19.69 -25.17
N GLU A 342 -0.59 19.15 -25.21
CA GLU A 342 -0.80 17.70 -25.26
C GLU A 342 -0.09 17.10 -26.50
N ALA A 343 -0.11 17.81 -27.63
CA ALA A 343 0.59 17.40 -28.83
C ALA A 343 2.13 17.43 -28.69
N ASN A 344 2.68 18.38 -27.94
CA ASN A 344 4.12 18.40 -27.64
C ASN A 344 4.54 17.20 -26.79
N VAL A 345 3.69 16.81 -25.85
CA VAL A 345 3.88 15.63 -25.01
C VAL A 345 3.89 14.36 -25.86
N HIS A 346 2.98 14.23 -26.81
CA HIS A 346 2.94 13.11 -27.75
C HIS A 346 4.15 13.09 -28.71
N LEU A 347 4.64 14.25 -29.12
CA LEU A 347 5.88 14.36 -29.89
C LEU A 347 7.08 13.83 -29.11
N LEU A 348 7.10 14.06 -27.81
CA LEU A 348 8.17 13.59 -26.93
C LEU A 348 8.17 12.07 -26.73
N SER A 349 7.01 11.41 -26.81
CA SER A 349 6.95 9.95 -26.78
C SER A 349 7.71 9.31 -27.95
N ALA A 350 7.82 10.03 -29.07
CA ALA A 350 8.62 9.60 -30.21
C ALA A 350 10.13 9.73 -30.00
N LEU A 351 10.60 10.40 -28.93
CA LEU A 351 12.03 10.54 -28.62
C LEU A 351 12.70 9.20 -28.28
N GLY A 352 11.94 8.18 -27.88
CA GLY A 352 12.45 6.82 -27.69
C GLY A 352 13.06 6.18 -28.94
N THR A 353 12.85 6.77 -30.12
CA THR A 353 13.39 6.28 -31.42
C THR A 353 14.71 6.92 -31.82
N PHE A 354 15.27 7.84 -31.02
CA PHE A 354 16.56 8.47 -31.32
C PHE A 354 17.71 7.45 -31.33
N GLU A 355 18.54 7.51 -32.37
CA GLU A 355 19.72 6.65 -32.49
C GLU A 355 20.79 6.92 -31.43
N SER A 356 20.87 8.15 -30.92
CA SER A 356 21.76 8.50 -29.81
C SER A 356 21.09 8.19 -28.47
N PRO A 357 21.87 7.84 -27.45
CA PRO A 357 21.33 7.60 -26.11
C PRO A 357 20.73 8.88 -25.52
N PHE A 358 19.44 9.01 -25.68
CA PHE A 358 18.63 10.13 -25.24
C PHE A 358 17.33 9.58 -24.62
N VAL A 359 17.11 9.88 -23.37
CA VAL A 359 15.95 9.39 -22.61
C VAL A 359 15.30 10.55 -21.89
N VAL A 360 14.03 10.76 -22.13
CA VAL A 360 13.23 11.70 -21.34
C VAL A 360 12.71 10.99 -20.10
N VAL A 361 12.90 11.61 -18.94
CA VAL A 361 12.49 11.07 -17.66
C VAL A 361 11.61 12.05 -16.91
N ASP A 362 10.63 11.51 -16.20
CA ASP A 362 9.85 12.26 -15.24
C ASP A 362 10.38 12.01 -13.83
N ILE A 363 10.62 13.09 -13.09
CA ILE A 363 11.11 13.05 -11.71
C ILE A 363 10.08 13.78 -10.87
N SER A 364 9.52 13.09 -9.89
CA SER A 364 8.59 13.71 -8.95
C SER A 364 9.22 14.94 -8.29
N PRO A 365 8.47 16.03 -8.14
CA PRO A 365 8.92 17.25 -7.44
C PRO A 365 9.42 16.99 -6.00
N ASP A 366 9.00 15.88 -5.39
CA ASP A 366 9.47 15.45 -4.08
C ASP A 366 10.99 15.24 -4.01
N TYR A 367 11.65 15.01 -5.15
CA TYR A 367 13.09 14.80 -5.26
C TYR A 367 13.87 16.05 -5.71
N ASP A 368 13.18 17.15 -5.98
CA ASP A 368 13.84 18.39 -6.37
C ASP A 368 14.74 18.91 -5.24
N GLY A 369 16.03 18.87 -5.50
CA GLY A 369 17.06 19.26 -4.53
C GLY A 369 18.25 18.30 -4.50
N TYR A 370 18.04 17.05 -4.83
CA TYR A 370 19.13 16.08 -5.03
C TYR A 370 19.97 16.45 -6.24
N THR A 371 21.26 16.11 -6.22
CA THR A 371 22.16 16.43 -7.33
C THR A 371 21.80 15.68 -8.61
N TRP A 372 21.38 14.43 -8.48
CA TRP A 372 20.95 13.58 -9.60
C TRP A 372 19.62 14.04 -10.24
N ALA A 373 18.79 14.78 -9.54
CA ALA A 373 17.53 15.30 -10.08
C ALA A 373 17.73 16.56 -10.94
N ARG A 374 18.92 17.16 -10.93
CA ARG A 374 19.27 18.36 -11.71
C ARG A 374 19.70 17.97 -13.12
N LEU A 375 18.80 17.39 -13.89
CA LEU A 375 19.05 17.00 -15.26
C LEU A 375 18.83 18.19 -16.21
N PRO A 376 19.52 18.22 -17.36
CA PRO A 376 19.19 19.16 -18.44
C PRO A 376 17.77 18.91 -18.94
N THR A 377 17.16 19.96 -19.47
CA THR A 377 15.76 19.95 -19.92
C THR A 377 15.67 19.98 -21.44
N VAL A 378 14.59 19.39 -21.98
CA VAL A 378 14.18 19.59 -23.36
C VAL A 378 13.41 20.90 -23.41
N GLU A 379 13.94 21.91 -24.09
CA GLU A 379 13.36 23.25 -24.17
C GLU A 379 12.41 23.40 -25.35
N GLN A 380 12.70 22.72 -26.44
CA GLN A 380 11.92 22.81 -27.67
C GLN A 380 11.96 21.50 -28.46
N VAL A 381 10.84 21.13 -29.06
CA VAL A 381 10.74 20.04 -30.02
C VAL A 381 10.24 20.60 -31.35
N GLU A 382 11.01 20.39 -32.42
CA GLU A 382 10.65 20.76 -33.77
C GLU A 382 10.24 19.54 -34.58
N VAL A 383 9.15 19.64 -35.33
CA VAL A 383 8.70 18.63 -36.29
C VAL A 383 8.86 19.16 -37.69
N LYS A 384 9.72 18.50 -38.47
CA LYS A 384 9.89 18.76 -39.90
C LYS A 384 9.28 17.64 -40.72
N ALA A 385 8.17 17.93 -41.39
CA ALA A 385 7.52 17.00 -42.30
C ALA A 385 8.05 17.21 -43.71
N GLY A 386 8.29 16.13 -44.42
CA GLY A 386 8.53 16.13 -45.84
C GLY A 386 7.27 16.56 -46.65
N LYS A 387 7.31 16.37 -47.96
CA LYS A 387 6.18 16.72 -48.81
C LYS A 387 4.95 15.88 -48.47
N GLU A 388 3.78 16.52 -48.44
CA GLU A 388 2.49 15.84 -48.31
C GLU A 388 2.26 14.95 -49.55
N ILE A 389 1.92 13.70 -49.34
CA ILE A 389 1.59 12.72 -50.35
C ILE A 389 0.06 12.65 -50.51
N GLN A 390 -0.64 12.54 -49.36
CA GLN A 390 -2.08 12.35 -49.30
C GLN A 390 -2.60 12.85 -47.96
N SER A 391 -3.86 13.25 -47.87
CA SER A 391 -4.53 13.53 -46.62
C SER A 391 -6.00 13.17 -46.66
N GLN A 392 -6.52 12.77 -45.53
CA GLN A 392 -7.92 12.41 -45.33
C GLN A 392 -8.37 12.81 -43.92
N TYR A 393 -9.65 13.22 -43.81
CA TYR A 393 -10.26 13.34 -42.49
C TYR A 393 -10.72 11.95 -42.01
N LEU A 394 -10.21 11.53 -40.89
CA LEU A 394 -10.63 10.33 -40.17
C LEU A 394 -11.22 10.77 -38.85
N TRP A 395 -12.48 10.43 -38.61
CA TRP A 395 -13.22 10.93 -37.45
C TRP A 395 -13.24 12.46 -37.41
N CYS A 396 -12.63 13.04 -36.40
CA CYS A 396 -12.59 14.49 -36.20
C CYS A 396 -11.30 15.13 -36.70
N GLU A 397 -10.24 14.35 -36.93
CA GLU A 397 -8.90 14.85 -37.18
C GLU A 397 -8.41 14.53 -38.61
N ARG A 398 -7.43 15.31 -39.06
CA ARG A 398 -6.84 15.13 -40.39
C ARG A 398 -5.61 14.23 -40.31
N LEU A 399 -5.68 13.05 -40.91
CA LEU A 399 -4.54 12.19 -41.15
C LEU A 399 -3.83 12.62 -42.44
N VAL A 400 -2.52 12.88 -42.35
CA VAL A 400 -1.69 13.40 -43.43
C VAL A 400 -0.51 12.48 -43.66
N ALA A 401 -0.45 11.81 -44.82
CA ALA A 401 0.74 11.04 -45.20
C ALA A 401 1.78 11.99 -45.81
N VAL A 402 3.01 11.88 -45.32
CA VAL A 402 4.17 12.66 -45.72
C VAL A 402 5.35 11.75 -46.07
N GLU A 403 6.27 12.23 -46.92
CA GLU A 403 7.45 11.45 -47.34
C GLU A 403 8.35 11.04 -46.18
N SER A 404 8.51 11.91 -45.18
CA SER A 404 9.33 11.71 -44.02
C SER A 404 8.90 12.62 -42.87
N ILE A 405 9.16 12.20 -41.64
CA ILE A 405 8.99 13.03 -40.45
C ILE A 405 10.29 13.02 -39.69
N GLN A 406 10.88 14.19 -39.45
CA GLN A 406 12.05 14.38 -38.65
C GLN A 406 11.67 15.16 -37.41
N ILE A 407 12.03 14.64 -36.23
CA ILE A 407 11.89 15.33 -34.94
C ILE A 407 13.26 15.78 -34.49
N SER A 408 13.34 17.02 -33.99
CA SER A 408 14.55 17.58 -33.40
C SER A 408 14.24 18.09 -32.00
N ALA A 409 14.89 17.53 -30.98
CA ALA A 409 14.79 17.99 -29.59
C ALA A 409 16.00 18.87 -29.23
N HIS A 410 15.73 20.10 -28.83
CA HIS A 410 16.74 21.07 -28.39
C HIS A 410 16.76 21.14 -26.88
N THR A 411 17.95 21.02 -26.30
CA THR A 411 18.12 20.87 -24.85
C THR A 411 18.82 22.07 -24.22
N SER A 412 18.59 22.29 -22.93
CA SER A 412 19.16 23.40 -22.15
C SER A 412 20.69 23.37 -22.05
N ASP A 413 21.32 22.22 -22.26
CA ASP A 413 22.77 22.06 -22.34
C ASP A 413 23.35 22.30 -23.75
N GLY A 414 22.51 22.76 -24.69
CA GLY A 414 22.89 23.18 -26.04
C GLY A 414 23.04 22.02 -27.06
N ARG A 415 22.62 20.81 -26.71
CA ARG A 415 22.59 19.68 -27.63
C ARG A 415 21.32 19.66 -28.45
N THR A 416 21.38 19.03 -29.61
CA THR A 416 20.24 18.76 -30.45
C THR A 416 20.23 17.29 -30.84
N PHE A 417 19.11 16.62 -30.56
CA PHE A 417 18.90 15.22 -30.92
C PHE A 417 17.88 15.17 -32.05
N THR A 418 18.17 14.35 -33.06
CA THR A 418 17.29 14.21 -34.23
C THR A 418 16.94 12.77 -34.45
N SER A 419 15.70 12.50 -34.87
CA SER A 419 15.24 11.18 -35.22
C SER A 419 14.23 11.24 -36.38
N VAL A 420 14.15 10.17 -37.18
CA VAL A 420 13.11 9.95 -38.15
C VAL A 420 12.07 9.03 -37.54
N VAL A 421 10.82 9.48 -37.52
CA VAL A 421 9.72 8.77 -36.85
C VAL A 421 8.61 8.41 -37.80
N PRO A 422 7.85 7.34 -37.54
CA PRO A 422 6.73 6.92 -38.38
C PRO A 422 5.52 7.85 -38.28
N MET A 423 5.34 8.50 -37.12
CA MET A 423 4.19 9.36 -36.85
C MET A 423 4.61 10.57 -36.01
N ALA A 424 3.92 11.68 -36.19
CA ALA A 424 3.98 12.85 -35.34
C ALA A 424 2.65 13.60 -35.35
N ILE A 425 2.46 14.48 -34.41
CA ILE A 425 1.27 15.32 -34.30
C ILE A 425 1.69 16.76 -34.53
N ARG A 426 0.87 17.49 -35.27
CA ARG A 426 1.04 18.92 -35.50
C ARG A 426 -0.25 19.64 -35.20
N GLU A 427 -0.22 20.54 -34.27
CA GLU A 427 -1.32 21.44 -34.03
C GLU A 427 -1.49 22.46 -35.14
N HIS A 428 -2.72 22.76 -35.45
CA HIS A 428 -3.08 23.79 -36.41
C HIS A 428 -4.15 24.69 -35.78
N THR A 429 -3.76 25.92 -35.46
CA THR A 429 -4.72 26.94 -35.04
C THR A 429 -5.58 27.35 -36.25
N ARG A 430 -6.88 27.08 -36.22
CA ARG A 430 -7.80 27.65 -37.20
C ARG A 430 -8.05 29.12 -36.85
N PRO A 431 -7.92 30.04 -37.82
CA PRO A 431 -8.35 31.40 -37.59
C PRO A 431 -9.88 31.45 -37.55
N GLU A 432 -10.34 32.00 -36.52
CA GLU A 432 -11.58 32.53 -36.00
C GLU A 432 -12.91 32.45 -36.82
N GLY A 433 -13.91 31.98 -36.10
CA GLY A 433 -15.33 32.33 -36.33
C GLY A 433 -16.19 32.20 -35.08
N ALA A 434 -15.90 31.32 -34.10
CA ALA A 434 -16.60 31.22 -32.82
C ALA A 434 -15.89 30.20 -31.92
N GLY A 435 -14.84 30.65 -31.22
CA GLY A 435 -14.07 29.80 -30.33
C GLY A 435 -12.85 29.21 -31.05
N THR A 436 -11.71 29.30 -30.38
CA THR A 436 -10.45 28.67 -30.82
C THR A 436 -10.59 27.16 -30.75
N TRP A 437 -10.79 26.52 -31.88
CA TRP A 437 -10.68 25.07 -32.02
C TRP A 437 -9.26 24.75 -32.46
N VAL A 438 -8.53 24.01 -31.63
CA VAL A 438 -7.25 23.43 -32.02
C VAL A 438 -7.57 22.18 -32.83
N ALA A 439 -7.25 22.20 -34.14
CA ALA A 439 -7.34 21.02 -34.99
C ALA A 439 -6.00 20.33 -35.00
N THR A 440 -5.96 19.06 -34.68
CA THR A 440 -4.73 18.25 -34.69
C THR A 440 -4.56 17.60 -36.07
N HIS A 441 -3.40 17.75 -36.67
CA HIS A 441 -3.00 16.98 -37.81
C HIS A 441 -2.13 15.81 -37.38
N VAL A 442 -2.59 14.61 -37.62
CA VAL A 442 -1.80 13.40 -37.42
C VAL A 442 -0.98 13.15 -38.68
N LEU A 443 0.33 13.33 -38.56
CA LEU A 443 1.28 13.09 -39.66
C LEU A 443 1.76 11.66 -39.59
N VAL A 444 1.71 10.94 -40.71
CA VAL A 444 2.21 9.56 -40.81
C VAL A 444 3.13 9.42 -42.03
N THR A 445 4.12 8.57 -41.92
CA THR A 445 4.91 8.13 -43.05
C THR A 445 4.40 6.76 -43.54
N PRO A 446 4.76 6.31 -44.74
CA PRO A 446 4.44 4.95 -45.18
C PRO A 446 4.93 3.85 -44.21
N MET A 447 5.99 4.11 -43.42
CA MET A 447 6.50 3.19 -42.42
C MET A 447 5.54 3.00 -41.22
N ALA A 448 4.67 3.98 -40.94
CA ALA A 448 3.72 3.91 -39.81
C ALA A 448 2.79 2.68 -39.94
N ARG A 449 2.46 2.29 -41.14
CA ARG A 449 1.63 1.10 -41.41
C ARG A 449 2.22 -0.19 -40.81
N ASP A 450 3.52 -0.35 -40.88
CA ASP A 450 4.21 -1.59 -40.45
C ASP A 450 4.74 -1.51 -39.01
N GLN A 451 4.80 -0.31 -38.44
CA GLN A 451 5.41 -0.05 -37.15
C GLN A 451 4.40 0.32 -36.04
N LEU A 452 3.20 0.73 -36.40
CA LEU A 452 2.17 1.19 -35.47
C LEU A 452 0.90 0.35 -35.61
N SER A 453 0.24 0.11 -34.51
CA SER A 453 -1.10 -0.49 -34.51
C SER A 453 -2.15 0.56 -34.95
N PRO A 454 -3.30 0.14 -35.48
CA PRO A 454 -4.41 1.06 -35.75
C PRO A 454 -4.84 1.84 -34.50
N ALA A 455 -4.81 1.20 -33.32
CA ALA A 455 -5.14 1.82 -32.03
C ALA A 455 -4.22 3.00 -31.69
N ASP A 456 -2.91 2.89 -31.98
CA ASP A 456 -1.94 3.96 -31.74
C ASP A 456 -2.26 5.22 -32.56
N ILE A 457 -2.69 5.04 -33.82
CA ILE A 457 -3.08 6.15 -34.71
C ILE A 457 -4.44 6.70 -34.30
N TRP A 458 -5.39 5.80 -33.98
CA TRP A 458 -6.75 6.17 -33.58
C TRP A 458 -6.79 7.06 -32.36
N PHE A 459 -5.98 6.74 -31.35
CA PHE A 459 -5.85 7.55 -30.13
C PHE A 459 -5.60 9.04 -30.47
N HIS A 460 -4.77 9.32 -31.48
CA HIS A 460 -4.43 10.68 -31.90
C HIS A 460 -5.42 11.29 -32.89
N CYS A 461 -6.35 10.50 -33.41
CA CYS A 461 -7.40 10.96 -34.36
C CYS A 461 -8.75 11.19 -33.65
N GLY A 462 -8.79 11.42 -32.37
CA GLY A 462 -9.99 11.69 -31.60
C GLY A 462 -10.44 10.56 -30.66
N GLY A 463 -9.90 9.37 -30.82
CA GLY A 463 -10.09 8.26 -29.88
C GLY A 463 -11.54 7.82 -29.68
N PHE A 464 -11.80 7.17 -28.58
CA PHE A 464 -13.11 6.64 -28.18
C PHE A 464 -14.08 7.76 -27.76
N SER A 465 -15.34 7.67 -28.19
CA SER A 465 -16.43 8.53 -27.74
C SER A 465 -17.46 7.73 -26.93
N GLU A 466 -17.75 8.16 -25.70
CA GLU A 466 -18.75 7.52 -24.85
C GLU A 466 -20.19 7.63 -25.41
N ASP A 467 -20.45 8.63 -26.22
CA ASP A 467 -21.76 8.86 -26.86
C ASP A 467 -21.98 8.00 -28.10
N GLY A 468 -20.98 7.22 -28.51
CA GLY A 468 -21.00 6.36 -29.68
C GLY A 468 -21.26 4.89 -29.36
N ASP A 469 -20.90 4.03 -30.32
CA ASP A 469 -20.92 2.58 -30.16
C ASP A 469 -19.83 2.09 -29.16
N THR A 470 -19.73 0.77 -28.94
CA THR A 470 -18.70 0.19 -28.11
C THR A 470 -17.29 0.51 -28.63
N TYR A 471 -16.31 0.46 -27.74
CA TYR A 471 -14.89 0.66 -28.08
C TYR A 471 -14.46 -0.20 -29.28
N ASP A 472 -14.78 -1.49 -29.25
CA ASP A 472 -14.38 -2.43 -30.30
C ASP A 472 -15.01 -2.06 -31.64
N THR A 473 -16.29 -1.68 -31.69
CA THR A 473 -16.98 -1.27 -32.90
C THR A 473 -16.38 0.01 -33.48
N GLN A 474 -16.10 1.00 -32.66
CA GLN A 474 -15.50 2.25 -33.11
C GLN A 474 -14.06 2.03 -33.62
N LEU A 475 -13.29 1.17 -33.00
CA LEU A 475 -11.95 0.81 -33.46
C LEU A 475 -11.99 0.06 -34.79
N GLU A 476 -12.90 -0.92 -34.95
CA GLU A 476 -13.09 -1.63 -36.23
C GLU A 476 -13.46 -0.70 -37.37
N ASP A 477 -14.34 0.28 -37.14
CA ASP A 477 -14.72 1.29 -38.13
C ASP A 477 -13.53 2.18 -38.52
N PHE A 478 -12.74 2.59 -37.53
CA PHE A 478 -11.51 3.34 -37.77
C PHE A 478 -10.49 2.53 -38.58
N GLU A 479 -10.27 1.28 -38.21
CA GLU A 479 -9.39 0.36 -38.94
C GLU A 479 -9.84 0.22 -40.42
N GLY A 480 -11.13 0.12 -40.65
CA GLY A 480 -11.69 0.08 -42.00
C GLY A 480 -11.38 1.34 -42.81
N GLN A 481 -11.42 2.52 -42.19
CA GLN A 481 -11.08 3.79 -42.80
C GLN A 481 -9.56 3.91 -43.02
N LEU A 482 -8.76 3.52 -42.03
CA LEU A 482 -7.29 3.53 -42.10
C LEU A 482 -6.78 2.58 -43.19
N ASN A 483 -7.38 1.41 -43.32
CA ASN A 483 -7.06 0.45 -44.39
C ASN A 483 -7.32 1.02 -45.81
N ARG A 484 -8.41 1.78 -45.97
CA ARG A 484 -8.66 2.48 -47.24
C ARG A 484 -7.61 3.54 -47.51
N PHE A 485 -7.26 4.33 -46.53
CA PHE A 485 -6.21 5.34 -46.62
C PHE A 485 -4.87 4.74 -47.07
N TRP A 486 -4.45 3.61 -46.45
CA TRP A 486 -3.23 2.90 -46.86
C TRP A 486 -3.33 2.32 -48.30
N ALA A 487 -4.48 1.76 -48.63
CA ALA A 487 -4.68 1.23 -49.99
C ALA A 487 -4.60 2.30 -51.08
N GLU A 488 -5.08 3.51 -50.81
CA GLU A 488 -4.96 4.65 -51.73
C GLU A 488 -3.51 5.14 -51.82
N LEU A 489 -2.79 5.15 -50.68
CA LEU A 489 -1.41 5.65 -50.60
C LEU A 489 -0.40 4.77 -51.37
N ILE A 490 -0.49 3.45 -51.23
CA ILE A 490 0.48 2.50 -51.83
C ILE A 490 -0.03 1.80 -53.09
N GLY A 491 -1.27 2.03 -53.42
CA GLY A 491 -1.99 1.36 -54.52
C GLY A 491 -2.71 0.08 -54.05
N PRO A 492 -3.99 -0.09 -54.42
CA PRO A 492 -4.85 -1.15 -53.89
C PRO A 492 -4.33 -2.57 -54.16
N GLY A 493 -3.66 -2.78 -55.28
CA GLY A 493 -3.09 -4.09 -55.60
C GLY A 493 -1.91 -4.48 -54.74
N GLU A 494 -1.01 -3.55 -54.44
CA GLU A 494 0.13 -3.76 -53.57
C GLU A 494 -0.30 -3.89 -52.09
N TYR A 495 -1.27 -3.10 -51.66
CA TYR A 495 -1.85 -3.24 -50.32
C TYR A 495 -2.46 -4.63 -50.10
N LEU A 496 -3.27 -5.09 -51.06
CA LEU A 496 -3.87 -6.43 -51.00
C LEU A 496 -2.80 -7.53 -50.97
N ARG A 497 -1.75 -7.39 -51.80
CA ARG A 497 -0.65 -8.35 -51.85
C ARG A 497 0.03 -8.48 -50.46
N GLN A 498 0.32 -7.37 -49.80
CA GLN A 498 0.98 -7.36 -48.52
C GLN A 498 0.08 -7.96 -47.44
N ARG A 499 -1.20 -7.58 -47.35
CA ARG A 499 -2.18 -8.15 -46.41
C ARG A 499 -2.31 -9.67 -46.54
N LEU A 500 -2.32 -10.17 -47.78
CA LEU A 500 -2.34 -11.61 -48.02
C LEU A 500 -1.06 -12.30 -47.54
N LEU A 501 0.09 -11.69 -47.77
CA LEU A 501 1.37 -12.24 -47.29
C LEU A 501 1.44 -12.28 -45.76
N ASP A 502 0.96 -11.25 -45.07
CA ASP A 502 0.92 -11.20 -43.63
C ASP A 502 0.01 -12.32 -43.06
N CYS A 503 -1.22 -12.42 -43.57
CA CYS A 503 -2.13 -13.50 -43.20
C CYS A 503 -1.55 -14.92 -43.41
N VAL A 504 -0.76 -15.09 -44.45
CA VAL A 504 -0.17 -16.40 -44.78
C VAL A 504 1.02 -16.72 -43.87
N ARG A 505 1.82 -15.72 -43.47
CA ARG A 505 2.93 -15.88 -42.53
C ARG A 505 2.43 -16.25 -41.13
N ASP A 506 1.38 -15.62 -40.68
CA ASP A 506 0.82 -15.85 -39.34
C ASP A 506 0.27 -17.28 -39.14
N PHE A 507 -0.14 -17.94 -40.23
CA PHE A 507 -0.71 -19.30 -40.17
C PHE A 507 0.28 -20.42 -40.56
N ASP A 508 1.56 -20.11 -40.85
CA ASP A 508 2.60 -21.10 -41.24
C ASP A 508 2.10 -22.09 -42.34
N LEU A 509 1.33 -21.57 -43.28
CA LEU A 509 0.70 -22.36 -44.34
C LEU A 509 1.70 -22.60 -45.47
N GLN A 510 2.02 -23.87 -45.75
CA GLN A 510 2.81 -24.29 -46.92
C GLN A 510 1.95 -24.19 -48.19
N TRP A 511 1.91 -23.04 -48.84
CA TRP A 511 1.13 -22.77 -50.03
C TRP A 511 2.00 -22.46 -51.24
N LYS A 512 1.53 -22.84 -52.40
CA LYS A 512 2.18 -22.57 -53.69
C LYS A 512 1.48 -21.43 -54.44
N HIS A 513 0.14 -21.39 -54.38
CA HIS A 513 -0.65 -20.42 -55.11
C HIS A 513 -1.96 -20.14 -54.35
N ILE A 514 -2.32 -18.87 -54.28
CA ILE A 514 -3.61 -18.40 -53.78
C ILE A 514 -4.26 -17.59 -54.87
N SER A 515 -5.53 -17.88 -55.19
CA SER A 515 -6.34 -17.08 -56.08
C SER A 515 -7.66 -16.70 -55.43
N ILE A 516 -8.09 -15.44 -55.64
CA ILE A 516 -9.32 -14.89 -55.10
C ILE A 516 -10.21 -14.48 -56.26
N GLU A 517 -11.44 -14.99 -56.27
CA GLU A 517 -12.46 -14.59 -57.24
C GLU A 517 -13.24 -13.38 -56.72
N SER A 518 -13.81 -12.58 -57.61
CA SER A 518 -14.70 -11.47 -57.25
C SER A 518 -15.95 -11.89 -56.48
N SER A 519 -16.26 -13.17 -56.47
CA SER A 519 -17.32 -13.80 -55.69
C SER A 519 -16.96 -14.02 -54.20
N GLY A 520 -15.72 -13.69 -53.81
CA GLY A 520 -15.19 -13.96 -52.46
C GLY A 520 -14.71 -15.39 -52.26
N LYS A 521 -14.72 -16.24 -53.29
CA LYS A 521 -14.15 -17.58 -53.19
C LYS A 521 -12.63 -17.50 -53.22
N VAL A 522 -11.98 -18.23 -52.34
CA VAL A 522 -10.52 -18.31 -52.23
C VAL A 522 -10.07 -19.73 -52.55
N TRP A 523 -9.18 -19.89 -53.51
CA TRP A 523 -8.52 -21.15 -53.81
C TRP A 523 -7.11 -21.14 -53.31
N ILE A 524 -6.75 -22.16 -52.52
CA ILE A 524 -5.39 -22.37 -52.02
C ILE A 524 -4.87 -23.64 -52.65
N THR A 525 -3.74 -23.55 -53.35
CA THR A 525 -3.01 -24.72 -53.84
C THR A 525 -1.75 -24.88 -53.01
N TYR A 526 -1.57 -26.04 -52.41
CA TYR A 526 -0.43 -26.38 -51.55
C TYR A 526 0.78 -26.86 -52.37
N GLU A 527 1.95 -26.93 -51.76
CA GLU A 527 3.18 -27.38 -52.41
C GLU A 527 3.08 -28.83 -52.90
N ASP A 528 2.32 -29.67 -52.21
CA ASP A 528 2.03 -31.06 -52.60
C ASP A 528 1.10 -31.22 -53.82
N GLY A 529 0.64 -30.08 -54.36
CA GLY A 529 -0.28 -30.04 -55.51
C GLY A 529 -1.77 -30.21 -55.14
N THR A 530 -2.11 -30.39 -53.87
CA THR A 530 -3.52 -30.39 -53.44
C THR A 530 -4.11 -28.98 -53.52
N ALA A 531 -5.39 -28.85 -53.83
CA ALA A 531 -6.08 -27.57 -53.88
C ALA A 531 -7.32 -27.61 -52.97
N ARG A 532 -7.55 -26.52 -52.26
CA ARG A 532 -8.71 -26.35 -51.39
C ARG A 532 -9.41 -25.02 -51.73
N MET A 533 -10.73 -25.11 -51.84
CA MET A 533 -11.58 -23.91 -51.97
C MET A 533 -12.18 -23.57 -50.62
N LEU A 534 -12.02 -22.30 -50.22
CA LEU A 534 -12.70 -21.71 -49.08
C LEU A 534 -13.85 -20.84 -49.61
N GLN A 535 -15.04 -21.06 -49.09
CA GLN A 535 -16.20 -20.21 -49.36
C GLN A 535 -16.33 -19.17 -48.25
N PRO A 536 -16.81 -17.97 -48.56
CA PRO A 536 -17.19 -17.01 -47.52
C PRO A 536 -18.19 -17.68 -46.55
N PRO A 537 -18.15 -17.40 -45.25
CA PRO A 537 -19.18 -17.87 -44.34
C PRO A 537 -20.55 -17.38 -44.86
N GLU A 538 -21.54 -18.28 -44.89
CA GLU A 538 -22.92 -17.86 -45.17
C GLU A 538 -23.35 -16.90 -44.07
N ILE A 539 -23.46 -15.63 -44.37
CA ILE A 539 -24.07 -14.66 -43.48
C ILE A 539 -25.55 -15.04 -43.40
N SER A 540 -25.94 -15.78 -42.38
CA SER A 540 -27.35 -15.96 -42.07
C SER A 540 -27.91 -14.57 -41.79
N ALA A 541 -28.74 -14.06 -42.72
CA ALA A 541 -29.54 -12.89 -42.47
C ALA A 541 -30.41 -13.19 -41.23
N ALA A 542 -29.95 -12.74 -40.08
CA ALA A 542 -30.77 -12.71 -38.87
C ALA A 542 -31.88 -11.70 -39.14
N SER A 543 -33.07 -12.19 -39.32
CA SER A 543 -34.34 -11.46 -39.42
C SER A 543 -34.66 -10.73 -38.14
#